data_ead9b8c7be41cb81790a4c35672a8487
#
_entry.id   ead9b8c7be41cb81790a4c35672a8487
#
_cell.length_a   1.000
_cell.length_b   1.000
_cell.length_c   1.000
_cell.angle_alpha   90.00
_cell.angle_beta   90.00
_cell.angle_gamma   90.00
#
_symmetry.space_group_name_H-M   'P 1'
#
loop_
_entity.id
_entity.type
_entity.pdbx_description
1 polymer ?
#
loop_
_entity_poly.entity_id
_entity_poly.type
_entity_poly.pdbx_seq_one_letter_code
_entity_poly.pdbx_strand_id
1 'polypeptide(L)'
;MVTDIESIKNIASEKHLENLDFQDFLKFQDGNLLDSLVENINKKTESSIDCTECGNCCKSLMINVSEDEANDLSQHLQTDRTIFDATYLEKGSNGLMLMNTIPCNFLSDNKCTVYAHRFAGCKEFPAMHLPNFKQR
;
A
#
# COMPACT_ATOMS: atom_id res chain seq x y z
N MET A 1 -14.66 -10.10 -10.60
CA MET A 1 -14.20 -9.41 -9.36
C MET A 1 -14.60 -7.95 -9.44
N VAL A 2 -15.06 -7.34 -8.34
CA VAL A 2 -15.36 -5.90 -8.29
C VAL A 2 -14.07 -5.15 -8.06
N THR A 3 -13.73 -4.21 -8.92
CA THR A 3 -12.51 -3.38 -8.83
C THR A 3 -12.81 -1.89 -8.73
N ASP A 4 -14.05 -1.49 -8.97
CA ASP A 4 -14.50 -0.11 -8.78
C ASP A 4 -14.55 0.27 -7.30
N ILE A 5 -13.86 1.35 -6.93
CA ILE A 5 -13.68 1.77 -5.53
C ILE A 5 -14.99 2.13 -4.85
N GLU A 6 -15.90 2.81 -5.56
CA GLU A 6 -17.21 3.21 -4.98
C GLU A 6 -18.08 1.98 -4.73
N SER A 7 -18.10 1.03 -5.66
CA SER A 7 -18.79 -0.24 -5.48
C SER A 7 -18.23 -1.04 -4.29
N ILE A 8 -16.88 -1.07 -4.13
CA ILE A 8 -16.23 -1.72 -3.00
C ILE A 8 -16.64 -1.07 -1.67
N LYS A 9 -16.65 0.27 -1.58
CA LYS A 9 -17.08 1.00 -0.37
C LYS A 9 -18.52 0.69 -0.01
N ASN A 10 -19.43 0.69 -0.98
CA ASN A 10 -20.82 0.40 -0.78
C ASN A 10 -21.03 -1.03 -0.25
N ILE A 11 -20.42 -2.02 -0.90
CA ILE A 11 -20.46 -3.42 -0.46
C ILE A 11 -19.86 -3.58 0.95
N ALA A 12 -18.74 -2.92 1.24
CA ALA A 12 -18.11 -2.98 2.55
C ALA A 12 -19.02 -2.38 3.65
N SER A 13 -19.75 -1.31 3.34
CA SER A 13 -20.73 -0.69 4.24
C SER A 13 -21.94 -1.59 4.48
N GLU A 14 -22.50 -2.16 3.42
CA GLU A 14 -23.62 -3.08 3.50
C GLU A 14 -23.29 -4.34 4.31
N LYS A 15 -22.08 -4.86 4.13
CA LYS A 15 -21.62 -6.09 4.79
C LYS A 15 -20.84 -5.82 6.09
N HIS A 16 -20.96 -4.64 6.67
CA HIS A 16 -20.13 -4.26 7.82
C HIS A 16 -20.24 -5.26 8.99
N LEU A 17 -21.45 -5.63 9.39
CA LEU A 17 -21.67 -6.60 10.49
C LEU A 17 -21.17 -7.99 10.13
N GLU A 18 -21.45 -8.48 8.92
CA GLU A 18 -20.94 -9.76 8.41
C GLU A 18 -19.41 -9.80 8.42
N ASN A 19 -18.75 -8.69 8.04
CA ASN A 19 -17.31 -8.57 8.05
C ASN A 19 -16.73 -8.61 9.48
N LEU A 20 -17.40 -7.99 10.47
CA LEU A 20 -16.97 -8.06 11.87
C LEU A 20 -17.09 -9.49 12.42
N ASP A 21 -18.19 -10.16 12.18
CA ASP A 21 -18.41 -11.56 12.59
C ASP A 21 -17.35 -12.47 11.94
N PHE A 22 -17.02 -12.22 10.68
CA PHE A 22 -16.00 -12.97 9.96
C PHE A 22 -14.60 -12.71 10.53
N GLN A 23 -14.27 -11.47 10.89
CA GLN A 23 -13.00 -11.16 11.56
C GLN A 23 -12.88 -11.91 12.89
N ASP A 24 -13.94 -11.96 13.68
CA ASP A 24 -13.95 -12.69 14.95
C ASP A 24 -13.79 -14.19 14.72
N PHE A 25 -14.48 -14.77 13.74
CA PHE A 25 -14.27 -16.16 13.33
C PHE A 25 -12.82 -16.46 12.96
N LEU A 26 -12.14 -15.58 12.21
CA LEU A 26 -10.76 -15.78 11.78
C LEU A 26 -9.77 -15.83 12.94
N LYS A 27 -10.03 -15.13 14.05
CA LYS A 27 -9.16 -15.14 15.25
C LYS A 27 -8.97 -16.54 15.83
N PHE A 28 -9.94 -17.42 15.66
CA PHE A 28 -9.92 -18.80 16.21
C PHE A 28 -9.38 -19.83 15.23
N GLN A 29 -9.05 -19.44 13.99
CA GLN A 29 -8.55 -20.35 12.97
C GLN A 29 -7.03 -20.61 13.14
N ASP A 30 -6.55 -21.74 12.57
CA ASP A 30 -5.11 -22.00 12.49
C ASP A 30 -4.39 -20.92 11.65
N GLY A 31 -3.38 -20.30 12.23
CA GLY A 31 -2.68 -19.17 11.59
C GLY A 31 -1.93 -19.56 10.33
N ASN A 32 -1.25 -20.73 10.32
CA ASN A 32 -0.46 -21.15 9.17
C ASN A 32 -1.36 -21.53 7.98
N LEU A 33 -2.47 -22.22 8.28
CA LEU A 33 -3.45 -22.57 7.27
C LEU A 33 -4.07 -21.30 6.67
N LEU A 34 -4.40 -20.33 7.52
CA LEU A 34 -4.96 -19.05 7.10
C LEU A 34 -3.98 -18.26 6.25
N ASP A 35 -2.72 -18.14 6.66
CA ASP A 35 -1.68 -17.46 5.89
C ASP A 35 -1.52 -18.07 4.49
N SER A 36 -1.47 -19.41 4.40
CA SER A 36 -1.38 -20.12 3.13
C SER A 36 -2.59 -19.87 2.22
N LEU A 37 -3.80 -19.86 2.80
CA LEU A 37 -5.02 -19.58 2.06
C LEU A 37 -5.05 -18.13 1.54
N VAL A 38 -4.72 -17.18 2.40
CA VAL A 38 -4.68 -15.74 2.06
C VAL A 38 -3.63 -15.47 0.98
N GLU A 39 -2.45 -16.06 1.07
CA GLU A 39 -1.42 -15.94 0.03
C GLU A 39 -1.92 -16.45 -1.33
N ASN A 40 -2.58 -17.61 -1.34
CA ASN A 40 -3.14 -18.17 -2.59
C ASN A 40 -4.24 -17.30 -3.20
N ILE A 41 -5.11 -16.74 -2.36
CA ILE A 41 -6.15 -15.79 -2.80
C ILE A 41 -5.50 -14.51 -3.31
N ASN A 42 -4.51 -13.96 -2.58
CA ASN A 42 -3.81 -12.75 -2.96
C ASN A 42 -3.16 -12.87 -4.34
N LYS A 43 -2.42 -13.95 -4.61
CA LYS A 43 -1.79 -14.20 -5.92
C LYS A 43 -2.79 -14.14 -7.08
N LYS A 44 -3.99 -14.69 -6.89
CA LYS A 44 -5.06 -14.66 -7.91
C LYS A 44 -5.67 -13.27 -8.07
N THR A 45 -5.85 -12.57 -6.95
CA THR A 45 -6.50 -11.25 -6.94
C THR A 45 -5.56 -10.17 -7.48
N GLU A 46 -4.30 -10.16 -7.03
CA GLU A 46 -3.29 -9.19 -7.41
C GLU A 46 -3.07 -9.13 -8.93
N SER A 47 -3.05 -10.30 -9.59
CA SER A 47 -2.92 -10.38 -11.04
C SER A 47 -4.05 -9.70 -11.83
N SER A 48 -5.16 -9.44 -11.17
CA SER A 48 -6.36 -8.82 -11.78
C SER A 48 -6.50 -7.33 -11.44
N ILE A 49 -5.56 -6.77 -10.67
CA ILE A 49 -5.60 -5.35 -10.26
C ILE A 49 -4.52 -4.57 -10.98
N ASP A 50 -4.93 -3.55 -11.72
CA ASP A 50 -3.99 -2.57 -12.27
C ASP A 50 -3.81 -1.40 -11.29
N CYS A 51 -2.69 -1.38 -10.59
CA CYS A 51 -2.35 -0.31 -9.66
C CYS A 51 -2.21 1.05 -10.36
N THR A 52 -1.90 1.07 -11.66
CA THR A 52 -1.74 2.31 -12.42
C THR A 52 -3.07 3.01 -12.67
N GLU A 53 -4.17 2.29 -12.59
CA GLU A 53 -5.52 2.84 -12.78
C GLU A 53 -6.22 3.14 -11.45
N CYS A 54 -5.80 2.51 -10.36
CA CYS A 54 -6.47 2.59 -9.07
C CYS A 54 -6.12 3.87 -8.29
N GLY A 55 -4.84 4.11 -8.04
CA GLY A 55 -4.33 5.26 -7.28
C GLY A 55 -4.84 5.40 -5.83
N ASN A 56 -5.61 4.45 -5.31
CA ASN A 56 -6.28 4.59 -4.01
C ASN A 56 -5.30 4.64 -2.83
N CYS A 57 -4.30 3.76 -2.80
CA CYS A 57 -3.26 3.78 -1.78
C CYS A 57 -2.45 5.09 -1.82
N CYS A 58 -2.20 5.65 -3.00
CA CYS A 58 -1.52 6.93 -3.16
C CYS A 58 -2.32 8.12 -2.59
N LYS A 59 -3.61 7.96 -2.38
CA LYS A 59 -4.50 8.99 -1.81
C LYS A 59 -4.67 8.89 -0.30
N SER A 60 -4.24 7.77 0.31
CA SER A 60 -4.59 7.48 1.70
C SER A 60 -3.45 6.94 2.56
N LEU A 61 -2.35 6.46 1.96
CA LEU A 61 -1.25 5.85 2.70
C LEU A 61 -0.03 6.77 2.75
N MET A 62 0.53 6.88 3.95
CA MET A 62 1.84 7.45 4.16
C MET A 62 2.88 6.32 4.06
N ILE A 63 3.89 6.51 3.24
CA ILE A 63 4.88 5.48 2.93
C ILE A 63 6.21 5.81 3.59
N ASN A 64 6.79 4.82 4.27
CA ASN A 64 8.17 4.86 4.74
C ASN A 64 9.12 4.80 3.55
N VAL A 65 10.19 5.57 3.62
CA VAL A 65 11.23 5.67 2.59
C VAL A 65 12.57 5.40 3.23
N SER A 66 13.32 4.43 2.72
CA SER A 66 14.69 4.17 3.16
C SER A 66 15.68 5.15 2.52
N GLU A 67 16.89 5.22 3.06
CA GLU A 67 17.97 6.04 2.49
C GLU A 67 18.29 5.64 1.05
N ASP A 68 18.35 4.32 0.77
CA ASP A 68 18.64 3.80 -0.56
C ASP A 68 17.54 4.17 -1.56
N GLU A 69 16.30 4.02 -1.17
CA GLU A 69 15.14 4.38 -2.01
C GLU A 69 15.08 5.88 -2.31
N ALA A 70 15.40 6.71 -1.33
CA ALA A 70 15.46 8.14 -1.52
C ALA A 70 16.63 8.54 -2.46
N ASN A 71 17.79 7.85 -2.36
CA ASN A 71 18.91 8.03 -3.29
C ASN A 71 18.51 7.64 -4.72
N ASP A 72 17.93 6.44 -4.89
CA ASP A 72 17.53 5.94 -6.20
C ASP A 72 16.52 6.86 -6.88
N LEU A 73 15.51 7.30 -6.15
CA LEU A 73 14.47 8.16 -6.72
C LEU A 73 14.98 9.58 -6.99
N SER A 74 15.82 10.15 -6.11
CA SER A 74 16.42 11.46 -6.35
C SER A 74 17.30 11.46 -7.61
N GLN A 75 18.09 10.39 -7.83
CA GLN A 75 18.88 10.21 -9.05
C GLN A 75 18.00 10.08 -10.29
N HIS A 76 16.93 9.28 -10.22
CA HIS A 76 15.98 9.13 -11.32
C HIS A 76 15.34 10.47 -11.71
N LEU A 77 15.00 11.29 -10.73
CA LEU A 77 14.44 12.63 -10.93
C LEU A 77 15.48 13.69 -11.27
N GLN A 78 16.76 13.32 -11.32
CA GLN A 78 17.88 14.24 -11.55
C GLN A 78 17.89 15.43 -10.57
N THR A 79 17.53 15.16 -9.32
CA THR A 79 17.41 16.15 -8.26
C THR A 79 18.48 15.88 -7.19
N ASP A 80 19.10 16.93 -6.68
CA ASP A 80 20.02 16.81 -5.54
C ASP A 80 19.28 16.17 -4.34
N ARG A 81 19.96 15.25 -3.65
CA ARG A 81 19.36 14.49 -2.54
C ARG A 81 18.82 15.40 -1.43
N THR A 82 19.52 16.47 -1.11
CA THR A 82 19.08 17.42 -0.07
C THR A 82 17.81 18.14 -0.48
N ILE A 83 17.72 18.53 -1.75
CA ILE A 83 16.52 19.15 -2.32
C ILE A 83 15.38 18.15 -2.37
N PHE A 84 15.66 16.90 -2.76
CA PHE A 84 14.67 15.83 -2.78
C PHE A 84 14.06 15.60 -1.38
N ASP A 85 14.91 15.44 -0.36
CA ASP A 85 14.48 15.25 1.01
C ASP A 85 13.61 16.41 1.50
N ALA A 86 14.06 17.64 1.29
CA ALA A 86 13.30 18.82 1.71
C ALA A 86 11.94 18.97 0.98
N THR A 87 11.84 18.46 -0.25
CA THR A 87 10.64 18.60 -1.08
C THR A 87 9.62 17.50 -0.80
N TYR A 88 10.07 16.25 -0.63
CA TYR A 88 9.20 15.08 -0.69
C TYR A 88 9.14 14.27 0.61
N LEU A 89 10.09 14.48 1.53
CA LEU A 89 10.19 13.67 2.72
C LEU A 89 10.01 14.48 4.00
N GLU A 90 9.49 13.80 5.02
CA GLU A 90 9.49 14.25 6.40
C GLU A 90 10.31 13.27 7.23
N LYS A 91 11.17 13.78 8.09
CA LYS A 91 12.00 12.97 8.98
C LYS A 91 11.37 12.93 10.36
N GLY A 92 10.91 11.76 10.75
CA GLY A 92 10.38 11.52 12.09
C GLY A 92 11.46 11.59 13.18
N SER A 93 11.04 11.81 14.43
CA SER A 93 11.92 11.88 15.60
C SER A 93 12.74 10.59 15.83
N ASN A 94 12.28 9.46 15.33
CA ASN A 94 12.95 8.15 15.38
C ASN A 94 13.91 7.93 14.20
N GLY A 95 14.13 8.93 13.35
CA GLY A 95 15.00 8.85 12.17
C GLY A 95 14.37 8.20 10.94
N LEU A 96 13.13 7.73 11.01
CA LEU A 96 12.41 7.22 9.86
C LEU A 96 12.04 8.38 8.92
N MET A 97 12.23 8.16 7.63
CA MET A 97 11.75 9.07 6.60
C MET A 97 10.40 8.59 6.08
N LEU A 98 9.52 9.55 5.85
CA LEU A 98 8.16 9.34 5.37
C LEU A 98 7.92 10.27 4.18
N MET A 99 7.07 9.86 3.25
CA MET A 99 6.50 10.81 2.30
C MET A 99 5.75 11.90 3.04
N ASN A 100 5.96 13.17 2.67
CA ASN A 100 5.48 14.33 3.44
C ASN A 100 4.04 14.77 3.10
N THR A 101 3.40 14.17 2.13
CA THR A 101 2.04 14.55 1.69
C THR A 101 1.12 13.36 1.40
N ILE A 102 -0.15 13.58 1.67
CA ILE A 102 -1.29 12.78 1.20
C ILE A 102 -2.28 13.74 0.54
N PRO A 103 -2.65 13.54 -0.72
CA PRO A 103 -2.18 12.50 -1.66
C PRO A 103 -0.69 12.56 -1.95
N CYS A 104 -0.11 11.41 -2.35
CA CYS A 104 1.29 11.29 -2.70
C CYS A 104 1.70 12.30 -3.79
N ASN A 105 2.85 12.94 -3.63
CA ASN A 105 3.39 13.92 -4.60
C ASN A 105 3.56 13.36 -6.02
N PHE A 106 3.74 12.04 -6.16
CA PHE A 106 3.95 11.37 -7.44
C PHE A 106 2.64 10.83 -8.05
N LEU A 107 1.48 11.20 -7.51
CA LEU A 107 0.18 10.86 -8.07
C LEU A 107 -0.29 11.95 -9.04
N SER A 108 -0.49 11.60 -10.31
CA SER A 108 -1.13 12.44 -11.31
C SER A 108 -2.18 11.64 -12.06
N ASP A 109 -3.40 12.17 -12.17
CA ASP A 109 -4.53 11.52 -12.86
C ASP A 109 -4.74 10.04 -12.47
N ASN A 110 -4.70 9.73 -11.19
CA ASN A 110 -4.73 8.38 -10.60
C ASN A 110 -3.54 7.47 -10.95
N LYS A 111 -2.51 7.99 -11.61
CA LYS A 111 -1.33 7.23 -12.03
C LYS A 111 -0.10 7.67 -11.25
N CYS A 112 0.75 6.70 -10.91
CA CYS A 112 2.05 6.98 -10.30
C CYS A 112 3.03 7.42 -11.39
N THR A 113 3.55 8.65 -11.31
CA THR A 113 4.52 9.21 -12.28
C THR A 113 5.90 8.57 -12.20
N VAL A 114 6.19 7.88 -11.09
CA VAL A 114 7.46 7.18 -10.84
C VAL A 114 7.25 5.67 -10.66
N TYR A 115 6.30 5.07 -11.38
CA TYR A 115 5.82 3.71 -11.14
C TYR A 115 6.93 2.66 -11.09
N ALA A 116 7.91 2.72 -11.97
CA ALA A 116 9.04 1.78 -12.01
C ALA A 116 9.97 1.93 -10.79
N HIS A 117 10.01 3.12 -10.19
CA HIS A 117 10.85 3.48 -9.03
C HIS A 117 10.06 3.61 -7.74
N ARG A 118 8.89 2.96 -7.65
CA ARG A 118 8.06 2.96 -6.43
C ARG A 118 8.84 2.43 -5.24
N PHE A 119 8.60 3.03 -4.09
CA PHE A 119 9.11 2.55 -2.81
C PHE A 119 8.63 1.13 -2.49
N ALA A 120 9.39 0.40 -1.68
CA ALA A 120 9.06 -0.97 -1.29
C ALA A 120 7.67 -1.06 -0.68
N GLY A 121 7.31 -0.14 0.22
CA GLY A 121 5.98 -0.10 0.81
C GLY A 121 4.84 0.04 -0.20
N CYS A 122 5.08 0.76 -1.33
CA CYS A 122 4.10 0.84 -2.42
C CYS A 122 3.99 -0.47 -3.21
N LYS A 123 5.10 -1.19 -3.38
CA LYS A 123 5.15 -2.48 -4.08
C LYS A 123 4.52 -3.60 -3.25
N GLU A 124 4.70 -3.52 -1.94
CA GLU A 124 4.26 -4.53 -0.99
C GLU A 124 2.77 -4.44 -0.66
N PHE A 125 2.17 -3.25 -0.77
CA PHE A 125 0.75 -3.06 -0.47
C PHE A 125 -0.15 -3.91 -1.40
N PRO A 126 -1.16 -4.60 -0.86
CA PRO A 126 -1.70 -4.55 0.51
C PRO A 126 -1.05 -5.52 1.51
N ALA A 127 0.12 -6.05 1.22
CA ALA A 127 0.92 -6.89 2.12
C ALA A 127 0.22 -8.21 2.57
N MET A 128 -0.71 -8.71 1.77
CA MET A 128 -1.51 -9.90 2.11
C MET A 128 -0.69 -11.19 2.12
N HIS A 129 0.49 -11.19 1.48
CA HIS A 129 1.44 -12.31 1.45
C HIS A 129 2.28 -12.42 2.74
N LEU A 130 2.26 -11.42 3.61
CA LEU A 130 3.03 -11.47 4.86
C LEU A 130 2.37 -12.40 5.88
N PRO A 131 3.17 -13.11 6.70
CA PRO A 131 2.66 -14.03 7.71
C PRO A 131 1.90 -13.30 8.82
N ASN A 132 1.20 -14.07 9.63
CA ASN A 132 0.38 -13.60 10.75
C ASN A 132 -0.81 -12.72 10.31
N PHE A 133 -1.47 -13.07 9.23
CA PHE A 133 -2.61 -12.34 8.68
C PHE A 133 -3.67 -11.98 9.72
N LYS A 134 -4.06 -12.94 10.57
CA LYS A 134 -5.12 -12.73 11.59
C LYS A 134 -4.74 -11.76 12.71
N GLN A 135 -3.50 -11.33 12.80
CA GLN A 135 -2.99 -10.43 13.84
C GLN A 135 -2.72 -9.01 13.34
N ARG A 136 -2.87 -8.80 12.03
CA ARG A 136 -2.58 -7.52 11.35
C ARG A 136 -3.81 -6.66 11.15
#